data_6e943d6a9faba18734ec85975e120f7f
#
_entry.id   6e943d6a9faba18734ec85975e120f7f
#
_cell.length_a   1.000
_cell.length_b   1.000
_cell.length_c   1.000
_cell.angle_alpha   90.00
_cell.angle_beta   90.00
_cell.angle_gamma   90.00
#
_symmetry.space_group_name_H-M   'P 1'
#
loop_
_entity.id
_entity.type
_entity.pdbx_description
1 polymer ?
#
loop_
_entity_poly.entity_id
_entity_poly.type
_entity_poly.pdbx_seq_one_letter_code
_entity_poly.pdbx_strand_id
1 'polypeptide(L)'
;MYFDFSTINNRHKPLYERIDDAIERLELRTRFHALLYKMVRIAVKRRLRLVIENPYTVPNYLIGTQNFPRPTIIDKNRMLRGDYFVKPTAYWFFNCKPTMNVTIQFDKKQKIINNCKSSPKAGLCSEERSMISPDYARNFICDYILGKEQKGTQLNLFENEQD
;
A
#
# COMPACT_ATOMS: atom_id res chain seq x y z
N MET A 1 -11.80 10.41 -5.18
CA MET A 1 -12.54 9.47 -6.03
C MET A 1 -13.56 10.28 -6.78
N TYR A 2 -13.41 10.35 -8.07
CA TYR A 2 -14.45 10.87 -8.94
C TYR A 2 -15.56 9.84 -8.99
N PHE A 3 -16.79 10.25 -8.70
CA PHE A 3 -17.96 9.46 -8.99
C PHE A 3 -18.22 9.53 -10.49
N ASP A 4 -17.58 8.64 -11.21
CA ASP A 4 -17.95 8.39 -12.58
C ASP A 4 -18.92 7.21 -12.57
N PHE A 5 -20.18 7.48 -12.90
CA PHE A 5 -21.20 6.45 -13.06
C PHE A 5 -20.81 5.41 -14.12
N SER A 6 -19.86 5.72 -15.01
CA SER A 6 -19.32 4.77 -15.97
C SER A 6 -18.46 3.67 -15.32
N THR A 7 -17.85 3.95 -14.17
CA THR A 7 -17.02 2.98 -13.43
C THR A 7 -17.80 2.07 -12.50
N ILE A 8 -19.09 2.31 -12.32
CA ILE A 8 -19.97 1.39 -11.63
C ILE A 8 -20.24 0.24 -12.60
N ASN A 9 -19.53 -0.85 -12.42
CA ASN A 9 -19.36 -1.99 -13.34
C ASN A 9 -20.64 -2.83 -13.50
N ASN A 10 -21.80 -2.21 -13.60
CA ASN A 10 -23.09 -2.87 -13.81
C ASN A 10 -23.90 -2.13 -14.88
N ARG A 11 -23.33 -2.05 -16.08
CA ARG A 11 -24.00 -1.44 -17.26
C ARG A 11 -25.37 -2.08 -17.57
N HIS A 12 -25.61 -3.28 -17.04
CA HIS A 12 -26.88 -4.02 -17.20
C HIS A 12 -27.95 -3.63 -16.18
N LYS A 13 -27.58 -2.91 -15.09
CA LYS A 13 -28.52 -2.43 -14.10
C LYS A 13 -29.20 -1.13 -14.55
N PRO A 14 -30.48 -0.93 -14.24
CA PRO A 14 -31.16 0.35 -14.41
C PRO A 14 -30.40 1.48 -13.71
N LEU A 15 -30.55 2.72 -14.18
CA LEU A 15 -29.83 3.86 -13.66
C LEU A 15 -30.09 4.09 -12.16
N TYR A 16 -31.31 3.94 -11.70
CA TYR A 16 -31.66 4.13 -10.29
C TYR A 16 -30.94 3.13 -9.38
N GLU A 17 -30.84 1.84 -9.74
CA GLU A 17 -30.08 0.86 -8.95
C GLU A 17 -28.58 1.18 -8.91
N ARG A 18 -28.04 1.76 -9.98
CA ARG A 18 -26.64 2.21 -10.01
C ARG A 18 -26.41 3.41 -9.10
N ILE A 19 -27.43 4.26 -8.97
CA ILE A 19 -27.40 5.39 -8.04
C ILE A 19 -27.45 4.89 -6.60
N ASP A 20 -28.32 3.91 -6.31
CA ASP A 20 -28.41 3.28 -4.99
C ASP A 20 -27.10 2.59 -4.59
N ASP A 21 -26.48 1.81 -5.49
CA ASP A 21 -25.14 1.24 -5.29
C ASP A 21 -24.08 2.34 -4.99
N ALA A 22 -24.20 3.51 -5.60
CA ALA A 22 -23.31 4.63 -5.37
C ALA A 22 -23.51 5.27 -3.99
N ILE A 23 -24.75 5.43 -3.57
CA ILE A 23 -25.11 5.95 -2.23
C ILE A 23 -24.58 5.01 -1.16
N GLU A 24 -24.84 3.71 -1.27
CA GLU A 24 -24.32 2.71 -0.32
C GLU A 24 -22.79 2.76 -0.18
N ARG A 25 -22.09 2.85 -1.30
CA ARG A 25 -20.61 2.97 -1.30
C ARG A 25 -20.12 4.26 -0.65
N LEU A 26 -20.85 5.38 -0.82
CA LEU A 26 -20.54 6.65 -0.17
C LEU A 26 -20.70 6.55 1.35
N GLU A 27 -21.80 5.99 1.79
CA GLU A 27 -22.08 5.80 3.21
C GLU A 27 -21.02 4.90 3.86
N LEU A 28 -20.72 3.75 3.22
CA LEU A 28 -19.71 2.82 3.69
C LEU A 28 -18.34 3.52 3.81
N ARG A 29 -17.97 4.31 2.80
CA ARG A 29 -16.74 5.08 2.82
C ARG A 29 -16.71 6.10 3.96
N THR A 30 -17.79 6.81 4.16
CA THR A 30 -17.91 7.80 5.24
C THR A 30 -17.72 7.14 6.60
N ARG A 31 -18.30 5.95 6.80
CA ARG A 31 -18.11 5.15 8.02
C ARG A 31 -16.66 4.74 8.22
N PHE A 32 -15.98 4.26 7.17
CA PHE A 32 -14.56 3.92 7.24
C PHE A 32 -13.67 5.14 7.54
N HIS A 33 -13.94 6.28 6.92
CA HIS A 33 -13.22 7.53 7.23
C HIS A 33 -13.40 7.92 8.68
N ALA A 34 -14.64 7.90 9.19
CA ALA A 34 -14.92 8.21 10.58
C ALA A 34 -14.19 7.27 11.55
N LEU A 35 -14.15 5.96 11.22
CA LEU A 35 -13.40 4.98 12.00
C LEU A 35 -11.90 5.30 12.01
N LEU A 36 -11.32 5.58 10.85
CA LEU A 36 -9.90 5.91 10.72
C LEU A 36 -9.54 7.13 11.55
N TYR A 37 -10.33 8.21 11.49
CA TYR A 37 -10.12 9.39 12.33
C TYR A 37 -10.25 9.10 13.84
N LYS A 38 -11.19 8.22 14.23
CA LYS A 38 -11.29 7.77 15.63
C LYS A 38 -10.02 7.05 16.08
N MET A 39 -9.46 6.17 15.22
CA MET A 39 -8.20 5.46 15.52
C MET A 39 -7.04 6.45 15.66
N VAL A 40 -6.89 7.39 14.73
CA VAL A 40 -5.85 8.43 14.80
C VAL A 40 -6.03 9.27 16.07
N ARG A 41 -7.25 9.70 16.38
CA ARG A 41 -7.56 10.46 17.62
C ARG A 41 -7.14 9.69 18.87
N ILE A 42 -7.45 8.40 18.95
CA ILE A 42 -7.07 7.54 20.09
C ILE A 42 -5.55 7.44 20.18
N ALA A 43 -4.89 7.17 19.05
CA ALA A 43 -3.45 7.07 19.01
C ALA A 43 -2.78 8.37 19.49
N VAL A 44 -3.22 9.51 18.97
CA VAL A 44 -2.68 10.83 19.38
C VAL A 44 -2.94 11.10 20.87
N LYS A 45 -4.18 10.90 21.34
CA LYS A 45 -4.54 11.16 22.76
C LYS A 45 -3.77 10.27 23.74
N ARG A 46 -3.54 9.01 23.37
CA ARG A 46 -2.84 8.02 24.21
C ARG A 46 -1.35 7.92 23.93
N ARG A 47 -0.80 8.76 23.04
CA ARG A 47 0.61 8.75 22.63
C ARG A 47 1.05 7.39 22.09
N LEU A 48 0.14 6.65 21.46
CA LEU A 48 0.45 5.38 20.79
C LEU A 48 1.08 5.67 19.43
N ARG A 49 2.09 4.89 19.06
CA ARG A 49 2.63 4.91 17.71
C ARG A 49 1.65 4.22 16.76
N LEU A 50 1.29 4.91 15.70
CA LEU A 50 0.39 4.37 14.68
C LEU A 50 0.99 4.61 13.30
N VAL A 51 1.08 3.55 12.52
CA VAL A 51 1.46 3.60 11.11
C VAL A 51 0.28 3.09 10.29
N ILE A 52 -0.16 3.90 9.33
CA ILE A 52 -1.25 3.56 8.41
C ILE A 52 -0.65 3.34 7.04
N GLU A 53 -1.03 2.26 6.39
CA GLU A 53 -0.66 1.91 5.02
C GLU A 53 -1.88 2.01 4.11
N ASN A 54 -1.69 2.53 2.89
CA ASN A 54 -2.71 2.48 1.85
C ASN A 54 -2.04 2.53 0.46
N PRO A 55 -2.57 1.79 -0.53
CA PRO A 55 -2.07 1.90 -1.91
C PRO A 55 -2.02 3.35 -2.39
N TYR A 56 -0.91 3.75 -2.98
CA TYR A 56 -0.74 5.06 -3.59
C TYR A 56 -1.18 5.02 -5.05
N THR A 57 -2.48 5.21 -5.28
CA THR A 57 -3.08 5.28 -6.61
C THR A 57 -3.90 6.55 -6.75
N VAL A 58 -4.06 7.06 -7.97
CA VAL A 58 -4.81 8.29 -8.25
C VAL A 58 -6.23 8.29 -7.65
N PRO A 59 -6.99 7.19 -7.67
CA PRO A 59 -8.31 7.16 -7.04
C PRO A 59 -8.29 6.87 -5.54
N ASN A 60 -7.14 7.01 -4.88
CA ASN A 60 -7.05 6.75 -3.44
C ASN A 60 -7.84 7.80 -2.66
N TYR A 61 -8.85 7.32 -1.94
CA TYR A 61 -9.77 8.19 -1.21
C TYR A 61 -9.13 8.93 -0.02
N LEU A 62 -8.03 8.43 0.55
CA LEU A 62 -7.32 9.14 1.62
C LEU A 62 -6.54 10.33 1.09
N ILE A 63 -6.02 10.24 -0.14
CA ILE A 63 -5.21 11.28 -0.75
C ILE A 63 -6.09 12.29 -1.48
N GLY A 64 -7.15 11.81 -2.14
CA GLY A 64 -8.01 12.63 -2.99
C GLY A 64 -9.02 13.52 -2.25
N THR A 65 -9.32 13.25 -0.99
CA THR A 65 -10.39 13.97 -0.25
C THR A 65 -9.94 15.28 0.39
N GLN A 66 -8.66 15.62 0.38
CA GLN A 66 -8.08 16.77 1.07
C GLN A 66 -8.35 16.84 2.60
N ASN A 67 -9.16 15.93 3.13
CA ASN A 67 -9.53 15.89 4.53
C ASN A 67 -8.59 15.01 5.38
N PHE A 68 -7.65 14.32 4.77
CA PHE A 68 -6.66 13.50 5.45
C PHE A 68 -5.25 14.08 5.22
N PRO A 69 -4.34 14.00 6.21
CA PRO A 69 -2.98 14.52 6.04
C PRO A 69 -2.28 13.94 4.83
N ARG A 70 -1.30 14.66 4.30
CA ARG A 70 -0.44 14.09 3.27
C ARG A 70 0.35 12.90 3.84
N PRO A 71 0.61 11.85 3.04
CA PRO A 71 1.43 10.73 3.50
C PRO A 71 2.83 11.21 3.88
N THR A 72 3.38 10.61 4.93
CA THR A 72 4.75 10.89 5.39
C THR A 72 5.77 10.30 4.44
N ILE A 73 5.48 9.10 3.92
CA ILE A 73 6.34 8.38 2.97
C ILE A 73 5.47 7.88 1.83
N ILE A 74 6.01 7.95 0.61
CA ILE A 74 5.48 7.29 -0.57
C ILE A 74 6.55 6.35 -1.10
N ASP A 75 6.31 5.04 -0.95
CA ASP A 75 7.13 4.02 -1.59
C ASP A 75 6.57 3.75 -2.98
N LYS A 76 7.25 4.25 -3.99
CA LYS A 76 6.80 4.14 -5.39
C LYS A 76 7.02 2.75 -5.98
N ASN A 77 7.97 2.00 -5.42
CA ASN A 77 8.34 0.68 -5.94
C ASN A 77 8.79 -0.25 -4.82
N ARG A 78 7.86 -1.01 -4.27
CA ARG A 78 8.10 -1.97 -3.19
C ARG A 78 9.05 -3.10 -3.59
N MET A 79 9.19 -3.41 -4.89
CA MET A 79 10.13 -4.42 -5.35
C MET A 79 11.58 -4.06 -4.99
N LEU A 80 11.92 -2.78 -4.93
CA LEU A 80 13.26 -2.33 -4.51
C LEU A 80 13.58 -2.69 -3.05
N ARG A 81 12.60 -3.15 -2.29
CA ARG A 81 12.73 -3.56 -0.88
C ARG A 81 12.35 -5.03 -0.64
N GLY A 82 12.40 -5.86 -1.67
CA GLY A 82 12.12 -7.29 -1.54
C GLY A 82 10.65 -7.69 -1.62
N ASP A 83 9.79 -6.86 -2.23
CA ASP A 83 8.45 -7.30 -2.60
C ASP A 83 8.43 -7.94 -4.00
N TYR A 84 7.36 -8.69 -4.27
CA TYR A 84 7.10 -9.27 -5.59
C TYR A 84 6.37 -8.31 -6.54
N PHE A 85 5.94 -7.14 -6.06
CA PHE A 85 5.12 -6.19 -6.80
C PHE A 85 5.68 -4.77 -6.69
N VAL A 86 5.57 -4.03 -7.79
CA VAL A 86 5.87 -2.59 -7.80
C VAL A 86 4.98 -1.83 -6.80
N LYS A 87 3.71 -2.16 -6.71
CA LYS A 87 2.64 -1.68 -5.80
C LYS A 87 2.98 -0.36 -5.06
N PRO A 88 2.83 0.81 -5.68
CA PRO A 88 3.07 2.08 -5.00
C PRO A 88 2.21 2.19 -3.74
N THR A 89 2.83 2.58 -2.64
CA THR A 89 2.19 2.54 -1.32
C THR A 89 2.49 3.82 -0.56
N ALA A 90 1.48 4.37 0.12
CA ALA A 90 1.60 5.55 0.98
C ALA A 90 1.53 5.14 2.45
N TYR A 91 2.34 5.80 3.29
CA TYR A 91 2.41 5.57 4.72
C TYR A 91 2.24 6.86 5.49
N TRP A 92 1.44 6.81 6.55
CA TRP A 92 1.25 7.89 7.51
C TRP A 92 1.77 7.46 8.88
N PHE A 93 2.56 8.31 9.52
CA PHE A 93 3.14 8.07 10.84
C PHE A 93 2.53 9.06 11.84
N PHE A 94 1.93 8.56 12.90
CA PHE A 94 1.37 9.35 14.00
C PHE A 94 2.10 9.02 15.30
N ASN A 95 2.52 10.07 16.03
CA ASN A 95 3.34 9.97 17.26
C ASN A 95 4.65 9.20 17.09
N CYS A 96 5.13 9.07 15.89
CA CYS A 96 6.46 8.53 15.56
C CYS A 96 6.96 9.18 14.27
N LYS A 97 8.27 9.27 14.16
CA LYS A 97 8.93 9.72 12.92
C LYS A 97 9.59 8.51 12.28
N PRO A 98 9.46 8.34 10.95
CA PRO A 98 10.20 7.28 10.27
C PRO A 98 11.70 7.58 10.33
N THR A 99 12.49 6.52 10.49
CA THR A 99 13.92 6.58 10.26
C THR A 99 14.15 6.37 8.78
N MET A 100 14.83 7.25 8.11
CA MET A 100 14.90 7.25 6.64
C MET A 100 16.05 6.37 6.11
N ASN A 101 16.25 5.18 6.66
CA ASN A 101 17.17 4.20 6.11
C ASN A 101 16.54 3.54 4.87
N VAL A 102 17.37 3.13 3.93
CA VAL A 102 16.90 2.51 2.69
C VAL A 102 17.69 1.23 2.42
N THR A 103 17.06 0.09 2.71
CA THR A 103 17.55 -1.21 2.25
C THR A 103 17.11 -1.45 0.81
N ILE A 104 18.06 -1.79 -0.06
CA ILE A 104 17.78 -2.15 -1.45
C ILE A 104 17.97 -3.66 -1.59
N GLN A 105 16.94 -4.35 -2.08
CA GLN A 105 16.93 -5.79 -2.31
C GLN A 105 16.24 -6.08 -3.65
N PHE A 106 16.99 -6.61 -4.62
CA PHE A 106 16.52 -6.84 -6.00
C PHE A 106 16.29 -8.31 -6.36
N ASP A 107 16.41 -9.22 -5.41
CA ASP A 107 16.42 -10.67 -5.66
C ASP A 107 15.04 -11.26 -6.04
N LYS A 108 13.99 -10.48 -5.90
CA LYS A 108 12.63 -10.96 -6.18
C LYS A 108 12.25 -10.77 -7.65
N LYS A 109 11.80 -11.85 -8.27
CA LYS A 109 11.18 -11.79 -9.59
C LYS A 109 9.75 -11.26 -9.47
N GLN A 110 9.39 -10.33 -10.35
CA GLN A 110 8.04 -9.79 -10.38
C GLN A 110 7.01 -10.89 -10.65
N LYS A 111 5.99 -10.98 -9.79
CA LYS A 111 4.85 -11.87 -10.00
C LYS A 111 3.85 -11.23 -10.94
N ILE A 112 3.33 -12.03 -11.87
CA ILE A 112 2.32 -11.58 -12.84
C ILE A 112 0.97 -11.50 -12.13
N ILE A 113 0.28 -10.38 -12.32
CA ILE A 113 -1.07 -10.18 -11.82
C ILE A 113 -2.05 -10.64 -12.90
N ASN A 114 -2.88 -11.60 -12.58
CA ASN A 114 -3.99 -11.98 -13.44
C ASN A 114 -5.19 -11.07 -13.18
N ASN A 115 -5.47 -10.16 -14.09
CA ASN A 115 -6.61 -9.24 -13.96
C ASN A 115 -7.92 -9.83 -14.49
N CYS A 116 -7.88 -10.98 -15.17
CA CYS A 116 -9.03 -11.61 -15.77
C CYS A 116 -9.39 -12.93 -15.08
N LYS A 117 -10.57 -13.00 -14.46
CA LYS A 117 -11.12 -14.26 -13.89
C LYS A 117 -11.24 -15.39 -14.91
N SER A 118 -11.24 -15.08 -16.20
CA SER A 118 -11.39 -16.01 -17.33
C SER A 118 -10.07 -16.40 -17.99
N SER A 119 -8.93 -15.89 -17.55
CA SER A 119 -7.64 -16.26 -18.15
C SER A 119 -7.10 -17.54 -17.51
N PRO A 120 -6.76 -18.56 -18.33
CA PRO A 120 -6.16 -19.81 -17.84
C PRO A 120 -4.70 -19.62 -17.37
N LYS A 121 -4.10 -18.45 -17.55
CA LYS A 121 -2.74 -18.16 -17.06
C LYS A 121 -2.78 -17.95 -15.56
N ALA A 122 -2.03 -18.78 -14.83
CA ALA A 122 -1.84 -18.69 -13.40
C ALA A 122 -1.31 -17.31 -13.00
N GLY A 123 -2.18 -16.45 -12.52
CA GLY A 123 -1.85 -15.15 -11.93
C GLY A 123 -2.40 -15.09 -10.52
N LEU A 124 -1.88 -14.18 -9.72
CA LEU A 124 -2.29 -14.02 -8.34
C LEU A 124 -3.72 -13.45 -8.24
N CYS A 125 -4.53 -14.04 -7.37
CA CYS A 125 -5.87 -13.51 -7.05
C CYS A 125 -5.75 -12.21 -6.21
N SER A 126 -6.90 -11.57 -5.97
CA SER A 126 -6.95 -10.30 -5.21
C SER A 126 -6.41 -10.45 -3.79
N GLU A 127 -6.67 -11.59 -3.15
CA GLU A 127 -6.24 -11.90 -1.81
C GLU A 127 -4.70 -12.06 -1.74
N GLU A 128 -4.12 -12.86 -2.63
CA GLU A 128 -2.67 -13.03 -2.70
C GLU A 128 -1.93 -11.72 -2.99
N ARG A 129 -2.53 -10.81 -3.77
CA ARG A 129 -1.98 -9.47 -4.02
C ARG A 129 -2.03 -8.55 -2.82
N SER A 130 -2.94 -8.80 -1.88
CA SER A 130 -3.02 -8.01 -0.64
C SER A 130 -1.96 -8.40 0.37
N MET A 131 -1.37 -9.58 0.24
CA MET A 131 -0.31 -10.05 1.13
C MET A 131 0.97 -9.23 0.95
N ILE A 132 1.66 -9.05 2.06
CA ILE A 132 2.95 -8.36 2.12
C ILE A 132 4.05 -9.42 2.14
N SER A 133 5.05 -9.28 1.26
CA SER A 133 6.23 -10.13 1.29
C SER A 133 6.92 -10.06 2.65
N PRO A 134 7.34 -11.18 3.27
CA PRO A 134 8.09 -11.16 4.53
C PRO A 134 9.36 -10.31 4.46
N ASP A 135 10.09 -10.34 3.35
CA ASP A 135 11.28 -9.53 3.16
C ASP A 135 10.95 -8.04 3.12
N TYR A 136 9.90 -7.66 2.37
CA TYR A 136 9.46 -6.27 2.37
C TYR A 136 9.02 -5.80 3.75
N ALA A 137 8.26 -6.61 4.49
CA ALA A 137 7.84 -6.27 5.83
C ALA A 137 9.04 -6.06 6.77
N ARG A 138 10.03 -6.95 6.71
CA ARG A 138 11.26 -6.84 7.49
C ARG A 138 12.05 -5.59 7.13
N ASN A 139 12.28 -5.35 5.83
CA ASN A 139 13.02 -4.19 5.35
C ASN A 139 12.31 -2.89 5.73
N PHE A 140 10.99 -2.84 5.59
CA PHE A 140 10.18 -1.70 6.03
C PHE A 140 10.33 -1.42 7.53
N ILE A 141 10.23 -2.45 8.36
CA ILE A 141 10.36 -2.30 9.82
C ILE A 141 11.77 -1.82 10.19
N CYS A 142 12.81 -2.42 9.60
CA CYS A 142 14.19 -2.03 9.86
C CYS A 142 14.46 -0.59 9.40
N ASP A 143 14.05 -0.25 8.19
CA ASP A 143 14.33 1.05 7.59
C ASP A 143 13.55 2.20 8.25
N TYR A 144 12.25 2.00 8.50
CA TYR A 144 11.38 3.11 8.90
C TYR A 144 10.97 3.11 10.36
N ILE A 145 10.98 1.95 11.03
CA ILE A 145 10.52 1.84 12.41
C ILE A 145 11.68 1.77 13.40
N LEU A 146 12.62 0.88 13.15
CA LEU A 146 13.71 0.59 14.09
C LEU A 146 14.98 1.40 13.84
N GLY A 147 15.18 1.90 12.62
CA GLY A 147 16.42 2.58 12.23
C GLY A 147 17.66 1.67 12.25
N LYS A 148 17.45 0.37 12.10
CA LYS A 148 18.55 -0.60 12.08
C LYS A 148 18.96 -0.83 10.63
N GLU A 149 20.25 -0.62 10.36
CA GLU A 149 20.84 -1.15 9.14
C GLU A 149 20.73 -2.68 9.17
N GLN A 150 20.16 -3.27 8.10
CA GLN A 150 20.38 -4.68 7.90
C GLN A 150 21.87 -4.86 7.63
N LYS A 151 22.53 -5.72 8.36
CA LYS A 151 23.79 -6.31 7.91
C LYS A 151 23.47 -7.15 6.68
N GLY A 152 23.32 -6.47 5.54
CA GLY A 152 23.24 -7.12 4.25
C GLY A 152 24.55 -7.89 4.08
N THR A 153 24.48 -9.11 3.61
CA THR A 153 25.63 -9.77 2.99
C THR A 153 26.01 -8.83 1.85
N GLN A 154 27.03 -8.01 2.11
CA GLN A 154 27.66 -7.20 1.10
C GLN A 154 28.23 -8.24 0.13
N LEU A 155 27.56 -8.44 -1.00
CA LEU A 155 28.14 -9.17 -2.11
C LEU A 155 29.39 -8.36 -2.46
N ASN A 156 30.54 -8.88 -2.12
CA ASN A 156 31.82 -8.36 -2.57
C ASN A 156 31.87 -8.52 -4.08
N LEU A 157 31.40 -7.50 -4.78
CA LEU A 157 31.42 -7.43 -6.25
C LEU A 157 32.85 -7.34 -6.81
N PHE A 158 33.88 -7.35 -5.93
CA PHE A 158 35.28 -7.14 -6.28
C PHE A 158 36.23 -8.26 -5.84
N GLU A 159 35.71 -9.42 -5.41
CA GLU A 159 36.55 -10.57 -5.04
C GLU A 159 36.69 -11.62 -6.18
N ASN A 160 36.83 -11.21 -7.41
CA ASN A 160 37.25 -12.13 -8.48
C ASN A 160 38.13 -11.42 -9.51
N GLU A 161 39.26 -10.88 -9.04
CA GLU A 161 40.42 -10.63 -9.93
C GLU A 161 41.69 -10.88 -9.13
N GLN A 162 42.01 -12.16 -8.89
CA GLN A 162 43.37 -12.64 -8.68
C GLN A 162 43.31 -14.19 -8.74
N ASP A 163 43.51 -14.72 -9.94
CA ASP A 163 44.50 -15.76 -10.27
C ASP A 163 44.45 -16.07 -11.75
#